data_1df6a1af9ab7018ac935ee1636745f64
#
_entry.id   1df6a1af9ab7018ac935ee1636745f64
#
_cell.length_a   1.000
_cell.length_b   1.000
_cell.length_c   1.000
_cell.angle_alpha   90.00
_cell.angle_beta   90.00
_cell.angle_gamma   90.00
#
_symmetry.space_group_name_H-M   'P 1'
#
loop_
_entity.id
_entity.type
_entity.pdbx_description
1 polymer ?
#
loop_
_entity_poly.entity_id
_entity_poly.type
_entity_poly.pdbx_seq_one_letter_code
_entity_poly.pdbx_strand_id
1 'polypeptide(L)'
;MAVVSEYLDRVRRDLWAQELFTFIPDRDLPPASNEATVGDGPRIAFAGFPSDYSLAFLLAALQLEVRPCGIITSPGAHPAILGDNALSRIAAHLGVPLIRAWRINDEHARLHLAALDAEAVVMASFDQIVGARALAIPRHGWLNIHPSLLPLFRGPEPVYWAIADGAFETGITLHRAAPKVDAGPILAQGAVAIQPDDSAGTLTKKLVSRGVELLPRAFDALLADEPGTMPDLSHSSYRTSVGHRSLEEAATAAEAERMVRAGFPNMLAWAPVDGVPRYVCSAKTIADRETRHPVLHYPDGGLELVETRATCGCHHDVADCPHREGAVASV
;
A
#
# COMPACT_ATOMS: atom_id res chain seq x y z
N MET A 1 -14.36 -2.76 -22.40
CA MET A 1 -13.58 -1.51 -22.32
C MET A 1 -14.37 -0.39 -21.65
N ALA A 2 -15.55 0.01 -22.12
CA ALA A 2 -16.33 1.08 -21.51
C ALA A 2 -16.60 0.94 -19.99
N VAL A 3 -16.99 -0.22 -19.52
CA VAL A 3 -17.42 -0.44 -18.12
C VAL A 3 -16.28 -0.30 -17.11
N VAL A 4 -15.08 -0.73 -17.44
CA VAL A 4 -13.93 -0.64 -16.52
C VAL A 4 -13.33 0.77 -16.56
N SER A 5 -13.26 1.39 -17.75
CA SER A 5 -12.88 2.82 -17.88
C SER A 5 -13.87 3.70 -17.13
N GLU A 6 -15.16 3.49 -17.31
CA GLU A 6 -16.22 4.24 -16.61
C GLU A 6 -16.20 3.99 -15.08
N TYR A 7 -15.82 2.78 -14.66
CA TYR A 7 -15.63 2.46 -13.24
C TYR A 7 -14.39 3.14 -12.67
N LEU A 8 -13.25 3.06 -13.35
CA LEU A 8 -12.04 3.76 -12.93
C LEU A 8 -12.26 5.27 -12.90
N ASP A 9 -13.01 5.83 -13.86
CA ASP A 9 -13.40 7.24 -13.86
C ASP A 9 -14.37 7.60 -12.73
N ARG A 10 -15.25 6.68 -12.33
CA ARG A 10 -16.12 6.83 -11.18
C ARG A 10 -15.34 6.73 -9.88
N VAL A 11 -14.44 5.76 -9.75
CA VAL A 11 -13.52 5.63 -8.62
C VAL A 11 -12.60 6.86 -8.53
N ARG A 12 -12.13 7.38 -9.64
CA ARG A 12 -11.41 8.66 -9.71
C ARG A 12 -12.24 9.83 -9.16
N ARG A 13 -13.56 9.83 -9.36
CA ARG A 13 -14.46 10.91 -8.91
C ARG A 13 -14.98 10.74 -7.49
N ASP A 14 -15.41 9.53 -7.12
CA ASP A 14 -16.26 9.31 -5.93
C ASP A 14 -15.49 8.95 -4.67
N LEU A 15 -14.35 8.25 -4.76
CA LEU A 15 -13.60 7.80 -3.59
C LEU A 15 -12.41 8.68 -3.24
N TRP A 16 -11.90 9.44 -4.20
CA TRP A 16 -10.62 10.14 -4.03
C TRP A 16 -10.62 11.45 -4.78
N ALA A 17 -11.68 12.20 -4.62
CA ALA A 17 -12.02 13.37 -5.41
C ALA A 17 -10.87 14.35 -5.70
N GLN A 18 -9.67 14.15 -5.20
CA GLN A 18 -8.70 15.20 -5.37
C GLN A 18 -7.25 14.82 -5.67
N GLU A 19 -6.67 13.64 -5.35
CA GLU A 19 -5.23 13.58 -5.64
C GLU A 19 -4.58 12.20 -5.86
N LEU A 20 -5.16 11.09 -5.43
CA LEU A 20 -4.47 9.81 -5.47
C LEU A 20 -4.61 9.04 -6.79
N PHE A 21 -5.75 9.13 -7.46
CA PHE A 21 -6.03 8.38 -8.69
C PHE A 21 -5.56 9.02 -10.01
N THR A 22 -4.96 10.17 -10.00
CA THR A 22 -4.26 10.69 -11.19
C THR A 22 -3.06 9.83 -11.60
N PHE A 23 -2.82 8.76 -10.85
CA PHE A 23 -1.61 7.94 -10.99
C PHE A 23 -1.82 6.55 -11.60
N ILE A 24 -3.06 6.08 -11.75
CA ILE A 24 -3.26 4.93 -12.64
C ILE A 24 -2.93 5.45 -14.03
N PRO A 25 -1.84 4.99 -14.67
CA PRO A 25 -1.54 5.43 -16.03
C PRO A 25 -2.79 5.19 -16.88
N ASP A 26 -3.08 6.07 -17.83
CA ASP A 26 -4.11 5.89 -18.89
C ASP A 26 -3.74 4.68 -19.76
N ARG A 27 -3.60 3.53 -19.14
CA ARG A 27 -3.37 2.26 -19.82
C ARG A 27 -4.68 1.52 -19.81
N ASP A 28 -5.14 1.20 -20.96
CA ASP A 28 -6.31 0.34 -21.14
C ASP A 28 -6.07 -0.98 -20.41
N LEU A 29 -7.11 -1.46 -19.69
CA LEU A 29 -7.09 -2.83 -19.23
C LEU A 29 -6.96 -3.75 -20.43
N PRO A 30 -6.23 -4.87 -20.32
CA PRO A 30 -6.21 -5.85 -21.38
C PRO A 30 -7.63 -6.30 -21.73
N PRO A 31 -7.91 -6.71 -22.96
CA PRO A 31 -9.23 -7.18 -23.36
C PRO A 31 -9.73 -8.29 -22.43
N ALA A 32 -11.05 -8.39 -22.28
CA ALA A 32 -11.67 -9.43 -21.46
C ALA A 32 -11.23 -10.84 -21.90
N SER A 33 -11.08 -11.73 -20.94
CA SER A 33 -10.39 -13.01 -21.07
C SER A 33 -10.87 -13.97 -22.18
N ASN A 34 -12.06 -13.76 -22.76
CA ASN A 34 -12.54 -14.58 -23.87
C ASN A 34 -11.69 -14.46 -25.15
N GLU A 35 -10.83 -13.44 -25.24
CA GLU A 35 -9.91 -13.28 -26.36
C GLU A 35 -8.42 -13.21 -25.93
N ALA A 36 -8.13 -12.87 -24.67
CA ALA A 36 -6.77 -12.64 -24.17
C ALA A 36 -6.12 -13.85 -23.49
N THR A 37 -6.85 -14.92 -23.22
CA THR A 37 -6.33 -16.10 -22.51
C THR A 37 -5.60 -17.11 -23.41
N VAL A 38 -5.37 -16.79 -24.65
CA VAL A 38 -4.68 -17.66 -25.63
C VAL A 38 -3.19 -17.35 -25.78
N GLY A 39 -2.62 -16.48 -24.94
CA GLY A 39 -1.18 -16.26 -24.94
C GLY A 39 -0.40 -17.41 -24.29
N ASP A 40 0.83 -17.69 -24.77
CA ASP A 40 1.75 -18.71 -24.22
C ASP A 40 2.47 -18.24 -22.93
N GLY A 41 2.12 -17.07 -22.39
CA GLY A 41 2.73 -16.49 -21.20
C GLY A 41 2.47 -17.28 -19.91
N PRO A 42 3.27 -17.04 -18.84
CA PRO A 42 3.13 -17.73 -17.56
C PRO A 42 1.79 -17.41 -16.88
N ARG A 43 1.25 -18.37 -16.15
CA ARG A 43 0.02 -18.22 -15.35
C ARG A 43 0.32 -17.48 -14.07
N ILE A 44 -0.23 -16.29 -13.90
CA ILE A 44 0.05 -15.41 -12.77
C ILE A 44 -1.21 -15.11 -11.98
N ALA A 45 -1.14 -15.28 -10.66
CA ALA A 45 -2.12 -14.73 -9.75
C ALA A 45 -1.62 -13.42 -9.15
N PHE A 46 -2.54 -12.57 -8.74
CA PHE A 46 -2.23 -11.33 -8.03
C PHE A 46 -2.81 -11.38 -6.61
N ALA A 47 -2.01 -10.96 -5.62
CA ALA A 47 -2.45 -10.85 -4.24
C ALA A 47 -2.36 -9.40 -3.74
N GLY A 48 -3.45 -8.88 -3.21
CA GLY A 48 -3.48 -7.51 -2.74
C GLY A 48 -4.75 -7.12 -2.00
N PHE A 49 -4.69 -5.96 -1.42
CA PHE A 49 -5.79 -5.26 -0.79
C PHE A 49 -6.39 -4.26 -1.80
N PRO A 50 -7.68 -3.92 -1.80
CA PRO A 50 -8.24 -2.96 -2.74
C PRO A 50 -7.82 -1.51 -2.40
N SER A 51 -6.56 -1.21 -2.64
CA SER A 51 -5.92 0.10 -2.49
C SER A 51 -5.34 0.55 -3.82
N ASP A 52 -5.06 1.84 -3.95
CA ASP A 52 -4.43 2.43 -5.14
C ASP A 52 -3.10 1.78 -5.45
N TYR A 53 -2.32 1.50 -4.39
CA TYR A 53 -1.04 0.84 -4.52
C TYR A 53 -1.18 -0.56 -5.14
N SER A 54 -2.10 -1.39 -4.62
CA SER A 54 -2.39 -2.71 -5.19
C SER A 54 -2.89 -2.62 -6.62
N LEU A 55 -3.82 -1.71 -6.89
CA LEU A 55 -4.41 -1.55 -8.22
C LEU A 55 -3.38 -1.14 -9.26
N ALA A 56 -2.48 -0.21 -8.90
CA ALA A 56 -1.42 0.23 -9.81
C ALA A 56 -0.51 -0.95 -10.22
N PHE A 57 -0.12 -1.80 -9.26
CA PHE A 57 0.72 -2.97 -9.56
C PHE A 57 -0.02 -4.11 -10.22
N LEU A 58 -1.31 -4.33 -9.90
CA LEU A 58 -2.14 -5.26 -10.66
C LEU A 58 -2.21 -4.86 -12.14
N LEU A 59 -2.52 -3.58 -12.42
CA LEU A 59 -2.60 -3.08 -13.77
C LEU A 59 -1.24 -3.13 -14.49
N ALA A 60 -0.15 -2.84 -13.78
CA ALA A 60 1.19 -2.98 -14.35
C ALA A 60 1.55 -4.44 -14.64
N ALA A 61 1.19 -5.37 -13.75
CA ALA A 61 1.40 -6.80 -13.98
C ALA A 61 0.61 -7.32 -15.18
N LEU A 62 -0.61 -6.82 -15.39
CA LEU A 62 -1.44 -7.17 -16.55
C LEU A 62 -0.90 -6.61 -17.89
N GLN A 63 0.08 -5.70 -17.86
CA GLN A 63 0.79 -5.23 -19.06
C GLN A 63 2.00 -6.10 -19.44
N LEU A 64 2.38 -7.04 -18.58
CA LEU A 64 3.38 -8.05 -18.90
C LEU A 64 2.73 -9.14 -19.80
N GLU A 65 3.54 -9.87 -20.53
CA GLU A 65 3.07 -11.00 -21.34
C GLU A 65 2.70 -12.20 -20.45
N VAL A 66 1.58 -12.09 -19.71
CA VAL A 66 1.14 -13.08 -18.71
C VAL A 66 -0.30 -13.53 -18.96
N ARG A 67 -0.64 -14.70 -18.42
CA ARG A 67 -2.02 -15.18 -18.31
C ARG A 67 -2.52 -15.00 -16.88
N PRO A 68 -3.35 -14.00 -16.59
CA PRO A 68 -3.94 -13.88 -15.28
C PRO A 68 -4.80 -15.10 -14.97
N CYS A 69 -4.61 -15.72 -13.81
CA CYS A 69 -5.33 -16.93 -13.41
C CYS A 69 -6.11 -16.80 -12.11
N GLY A 70 -5.97 -15.70 -11.38
CA GLY A 70 -6.75 -15.42 -10.18
C GLY A 70 -6.32 -14.16 -9.47
N ILE A 71 -7.22 -13.61 -8.65
CA ILE A 71 -6.94 -12.52 -7.73
C ILE A 71 -7.20 -13.03 -6.31
N ILE A 72 -6.29 -12.73 -5.39
CA ILE A 72 -6.34 -13.10 -3.98
C ILE A 72 -6.45 -11.81 -3.18
N THR A 73 -7.43 -11.71 -2.32
CA THR A 73 -7.59 -10.56 -1.42
C THR A 73 -7.99 -11.02 -0.03
N SER A 74 -7.64 -10.26 0.99
CA SER A 74 -8.23 -10.47 2.30
C SER A 74 -9.60 -9.81 2.35
N PRO A 75 -10.55 -10.33 3.12
CA PRO A 75 -11.82 -9.65 3.34
C PRO A 75 -11.68 -8.37 4.15
N GLY A 76 -10.57 -8.22 4.92
CA GLY A 76 -10.31 -7.05 5.76
C GLY A 76 -11.38 -6.80 6.81
N ALA A 77 -11.12 -5.87 7.71
CA ALA A 77 -12.10 -5.41 8.69
C ALA A 77 -13.03 -4.30 8.14
N HIS A 78 -12.68 -3.71 7.00
CA HIS A 78 -13.40 -2.55 6.47
C HIS A 78 -14.56 -2.98 5.56
N PRO A 79 -15.80 -2.49 5.76
CA PRO A 79 -16.96 -2.87 4.94
C PRO A 79 -16.78 -2.66 3.44
N ALA A 80 -16.02 -1.64 3.03
CA ALA A 80 -15.72 -1.38 1.62
C ALA A 80 -14.94 -2.51 0.93
N ILE A 81 -14.30 -3.41 1.69
CA ILE A 81 -13.51 -4.53 1.19
C ILE A 81 -14.38 -5.76 0.97
N LEU A 82 -15.44 -5.90 1.76
CA LEU A 82 -16.36 -7.04 1.66
C LEU A 82 -17.30 -6.95 0.47
N GLY A 83 -17.52 -5.74 -0.06
CA GLY A 83 -18.43 -5.48 -1.16
C GLY A 83 -17.84 -5.65 -2.56
N ASP A 84 -18.55 -5.09 -3.52
CA ASP A 84 -18.09 -4.96 -4.91
C ASP A 84 -17.05 -3.85 -4.98
N ASN A 85 -15.78 -4.25 -5.01
CA ASN A 85 -14.62 -3.36 -5.07
C ASN A 85 -13.84 -3.54 -6.38
N ALA A 86 -12.80 -2.73 -6.56
CA ALA A 86 -12.02 -2.72 -7.79
C ALA A 86 -11.41 -4.09 -8.13
N LEU A 87 -10.91 -4.85 -7.14
CA LEU A 87 -10.34 -6.17 -7.39
C LEU A 87 -11.39 -7.18 -7.84
N SER A 88 -12.60 -7.14 -7.25
CA SER A 88 -13.69 -8.02 -7.64
C SER A 88 -14.18 -7.72 -9.08
N ARG A 89 -14.24 -6.46 -9.46
CA ARG A 89 -14.62 -6.07 -10.82
C ARG A 89 -13.56 -6.42 -11.86
N ILE A 90 -12.29 -6.26 -11.54
CA ILE A 90 -11.19 -6.67 -12.42
C ILE A 90 -11.20 -8.20 -12.56
N ALA A 91 -11.37 -8.96 -11.47
CA ALA A 91 -11.48 -10.41 -11.55
C ALA A 91 -12.64 -10.85 -12.45
N ALA A 92 -13.81 -10.24 -12.30
CA ALA A 92 -14.98 -10.51 -13.14
C ALA A 92 -14.75 -10.13 -14.61
N HIS A 93 -14.10 -8.99 -14.87
CA HIS A 93 -13.73 -8.55 -16.22
C HIS A 93 -12.77 -9.53 -16.89
N LEU A 94 -11.76 -10.01 -16.16
CA LEU A 94 -10.78 -10.98 -16.64
C LEU A 94 -11.33 -12.41 -16.70
N GLY A 95 -12.53 -12.67 -16.15
CA GLY A 95 -13.09 -14.01 -16.06
C GLY A 95 -12.28 -14.97 -15.17
N VAL A 96 -11.55 -14.44 -14.17
CA VAL A 96 -10.71 -15.22 -13.27
C VAL A 96 -11.31 -15.31 -11.87
N PRO A 97 -10.99 -16.38 -11.09
CA PRO A 97 -11.43 -16.51 -9.71
C PRO A 97 -10.97 -15.36 -8.82
N LEU A 98 -11.83 -14.88 -7.93
CA LEU A 98 -11.48 -14.03 -6.80
C LEU A 98 -11.49 -14.86 -5.51
N ILE A 99 -10.33 -15.07 -4.91
CA ILE A 99 -10.16 -15.75 -3.63
C ILE A 99 -10.20 -14.70 -2.52
N ARG A 100 -11.22 -14.73 -1.66
CA ARG A 100 -11.28 -13.93 -0.43
C ARG A 100 -10.76 -14.78 0.74
N ALA A 101 -9.49 -14.63 1.07
CA ALA A 101 -8.83 -15.43 2.10
C ALA A 101 -8.92 -14.74 3.46
N TRP A 102 -9.76 -15.24 4.38
CA TRP A 102 -9.76 -14.78 5.78
C TRP A 102 -8.42 -15.06 6.48
N ARG A 103 -7.85 -16.22 6.17
CA ARG A 103 -6.52 -16.64 6.60
C ARG A 103 -5.86 -17.37 5.46
N ILE A 104 -4.89 -16.74 4.81
CA ILE A 104 -4.20 -17.30 3.64
C ILE A 104 -3.47 -18.62 3.95
N ASN A 105 -3.11 -18.83 5.22
CA ASN A 105 -2.37 -20.00 5.66
C ASN A 105 -3.27 -21.20 6.00
N ASP A 106 -4.59 -21.04 6.04
CA ASP A 106 -5.52 -22.12 6.30
C ASP A 106 -5.52 -23.13 5.13
N GLU A 107 -5.83 -24.36 5.43
CA GLU A 107 -5.86 -25.43 4.42
C GLU A 107 -6.82 -25.11 3.27
N HIS A 108 -8.00 -24.59 3.59
CA HIS A 108 -9.00 -24.21 2.59
C HIS A 108 -8.48 -23.13 1.64
N ALA A 109 -7.86 -22.08 2.15
CA ALA A 109 -7.28 -21.02 1.32
C ALA A 109 -6.15 -21.56 0.44
N ARG A 110 -5.30 -22.44 0.97
CA ARG A 110 -4.22 -23.09 0.21
C ARG A 110 -4.73 -24.01 -0.89
N LEU A 111 -5.83 -24.73 -0.67
CA LEU A 111 -6.46 -25.54 -1.71
C LEU A 111 -6.98 -24.68 -2.86
N HIS A 112 -7.62 -23.55 -2.55
CA HIS A 112 -8.05 -22.60 -3.59
C HIS A 112 -6.86 -21.95 -4.32
N LEU A 113 -5.80 -21.61 -3.59
CA LEU A 113 -4.57 -21.09 -4.20
C LEU A 113 -3.94 -22.13 -5.15
N ALA A 114 -3.86 -23.38 -4.72
CA ALA A 114 -3.34 -24.47 -5.56
C ALA A 114 -4.20 -24.71 -6.81
N ALA A 115 -5.53 -24.58 -6.69
CA ALA A 115 -6.46 -24.73 -7.80
C ALA A 115 -6.31 -23.63 -8.88
N LEU A 116 -5.68 -22.49 -8.58
CA LEU A 116 -5.34 -21.49 -9.59
C LEU A 116 -4.29 -21.98 -10.57
N ASP A 117 -3.49 -22.97 -10.18
CA ASP A 117 -2.36 -23.48 -10.98
C ASP A 117 -1.45 -22.33 -11.45
N ALA A 118 -1.19 -21.39 -10.53
CA ALA A 118 -0.35 -20.23 -10.80
C ALA A 118 1.13 -20.62 -10.77
N GLU A 119 1.88 -20.15 -11.76
CA GLU A 119 3.35 -20.33 -11.79
C GLU A 119 4.03 -19.36 -10.83
N ALA A 120 3.51 -18.15 -10.69
CA ALA A 120 3.95 -17.19 -9.69
C ALA A 120 2.78 -16.34 -9.17
N VAL A 121 2.99 -15.68 -8.03
CA VAL A 121 2.06 -14.67 -7.50
C VAL A 121 2.79 -13.33 -7.39
N VAL A 122 2.19 -12.27 -7.92
CA VAL A 122 2.62 -10.89 -7.68
C VAL A 122 1.81 -10.35 -6.51
N MET A 123 2.48 -9.84 -5.48
CA MET A 123 1.86 -9.37 -4.25
C MET A 123 2.20 -7.90 -3.99
N ALA A 124 1.17 -7.08 -3.79
CA ALA A 124 1.33 -5.67 -3.46
C ALA A 124 0.26 -5.24 -2.45
N SER A 125 0.68 -4.74 -1.28
CA SER A 125 -0.23 -4.34 -0.19
C SER A 125 -1.20 -5.47 0.21
N PHE A 126 -0.66 -6.63 0.56
CA PHE A 126 -1.43 -7.74 1.12
C PHE A 126 -1.25 -7.76 2.63
N ASP A 127 -2.34 -7.71 3.38
CA ASP A 127 -2.35 -7.48 4.82
C ASP A 127 -2.17 -8.74 5.68
N GLN A 128 -1.79 -9.87 5.06
CA GLN A 128 -1.53 -11.12 5.78
C GLN A 128 -0.09 -11.62 5.57
N ILE A 129 0.46 -12.20 6.61
CA ILE A 129 1.74 -12.90 6.52
C ILE A 129 1.53 -14.25 5.82
N VAL A 130 2.19 -14.42 4.68
CA VAL A 130 2.11 -15.66 3.89
C VAL A 130 3.13 -16.66 4.42
N GLY A 131 2.66 -17.76 4.97
CA GLY A 131 3.51 -18.79 5.55
C GLY A 131 4.16 -19.70 4.50
N ALA A 132 5.21 -20.44 4.93
CA ALA A 132 6.03 -21.26 4.04
C ALA A 132 5.23 -22.22 3.14
N ARG A 133 4.14 -22.81 3.64
CA ARG A 133 3.31 -23.75 2.87
C ARG A 133 2.53 -23.07 1.76
N ALA A 134 2.07 -21.82 1.95
CA ALA A 134 1.38 -21.05 0.92
C ALA A 134 2.39 -20.43 -0.08
N LEU A 135 3.55 -19.98 0.41
CA LEU A 135 4.64 -19.48 -0.44
C LEU A 135 5.16 -20.55 -1.42
N ALA A 136 5.14 -21.82 -1.04
CA ALA A 136 5.66 -22.93 -1.85
C ALA A 136 4.64 -23.46 -2.89
N ILE A 137 3.40 -22.97 -2.93
CA ILE A 137 2.39 -23.47 -3.90
C ILE A 137 2.73 -23.06 -5.33
N PRO A 138 2.99 -21.78 -5.65
CA PRO A 138 3.40 -21.40 -7.00
C PRO A 138 4.84 -21.87 -7.26
N ARG A 139 5.09 -22.37 -8.47
CA ARG A 139 6.40 -22.92 -8.86
C ARG A 139 7.56 -21.94 -8.64
N HIS A 140 7.38 -20.68 -9.04
CA HIS A 140 8.39 -19.62 -8.91
C HIS A 140 8.22 -18.77 -7.64
N GLY A 141 7.23 -19.11 -6.79
CA GLY A 141 6.95 -18.42 -5.53
C GLY A 141 6.21 -17.09 -5.70
N TRP A 142 6.46 -16.18 -4.79
CA TRP A 142 5.76 -14.89 -4.69
C TRP A 142 6.73 -13.73 -4.84
N LEU A 143 6.41 -12.79 -5.73
CA LEU A 143 7.07 -11.49 -5.84
C LEU A 143 6.34 -10.48 -4.94
N ASN A 144 6.97 -10.04 -3.86
CA ASN A 144 6.44 -8.97 -3.02
C ASN A 144 7.00 -7.61 -3.46
N ILE A 145 6.12 -6.63 -3.54
CA ILE A 145 6.47 -5.25 -3.89
C ILE A 145 6.33 -4.40 -2.62
N HIS A 146 7.47 -4.07 -2.00
CA HIS A 146 7.54 -3.40 -0.71
C HIS A 146 8.02 -1.96 -0.84
N PRO A 147 7.26 -0.94 -0.37
CA PRO A 147 7.60 0.47 -0.57
C PRO A 147 8.63 0.99 0.44
N SER A 148 9.80 0.36 0.49
CA SER A 148 10.99 0.83 1.18
C SER A 148 12.27 0.35 0.53
N LEU A 149 13.42 0.91 0.92
CA LEU A 149 14.73 0.36 0.65
C LEU A 149 15.06 -0.73 1.69
N LEU A 150 14.66 -1.98 1.43
CA LEU A 150 15.00 -3.10 2.30
C LEU A 150 16.52 -3.22 2.47
N PRO A 151 17.00 -3.49 3.70
CA PRO A 151 16.30 -3.99 4.89
C PRO A 151 15.70 -2.91 5.81
N LEU A 152 15.66 -1.66 5.41
CA LEU A 152 15.04 -0.59 6.21
C LEU A 152 13.51 -0.62 6.09
N PHE A 153 12.81 -0.23 7.16
CA PHE A 153 11.35 -0.11 7.21
C PHE A 153 10.62 -1.38 6.77
N ARG A 154 11.08 -2.54 7.23
CA ARG A 154 10.34 -3.81 7.09
C ARG A 154 9.04 -3.75 7.89
N GLY A 155 8.04 -4.53 7.47
CA GLY A 155 6.74 -4.59 8.11
C GLY A 155 5.73 -3.61 7.52
N PRO A 156 4.62 -3.34 8.23
CA PRO A 156 3.55 -2.48 7.72
C PRO A 156 3.93 -0.99 7.72
N GLU A 157 3.26 -0.23 6.86
CA GLU A 157 3.30 1.24 6.77
C GLU A 157 4.69 1.86 6.55
N PRO A 158 5.57 1.27 5.69
CA PRO A 158 6.93 1.77 5.51
C PRO A 158 7.00 3.21 5.01
N VAL A 159 6.03 3.66 4.22
CA VAL A 159 5.94 5.04 3.72
C VAL A 159 5.69 6.02 4.86
N TYR A 160 4.77 5.67 5.78
CA TYR A 160 4.52 6.45 6.99
C TYR A 160 5.80 6.62 7.80
N TRP A 161 6.47 5.52 8.11
CA TRP A 161 7.65 5.52 8.96
C TRP A 161 8.83 6.25 8.34
N ALA A 162 9.02 6.16 7.03
CA ALA A 162 10.08 6.89 6.34
C ALA A 162 9.93 8.41 6.51
N ILE A 163 8.69 8.95 6.39
CA ILE A 163 8.43 10.37 6.59
C ILE A 163 8.50 10.73 8.08
N ALA A 164 7.84 9.97 8.96
CA ALA A 164 7.77 10.26 10.39
C ALA A 164 9.15 10.24 11.05
N ASP A 165 10.01 9.31 10.68
CA ASP A 165 11.40 9.22 11.15
C ASP A 165 12.31 10.29 10.52
N GLY A 166 11.82 11.10 9.57
CA GLY A 166 12.57 12.18 8.93
C GLY A 166 13.65 11.69 7.96
N ALA A 167 13.45 10.55 7.32
CA ALA A 167 14.36 10.07 6.29
C ALA A 167 14.37 11.02 5.07
N PHE A 168 15.53 11.21 4.46
CA PHE A 168 15.69 12.01 3.23
C PHE A 168 15.49 11.17 1.97
N GLU A 169 15.56 9.85 2.10
CA GLU A 169 15.44 8.90 1.01
C GLU A 169 14.71 7.65 1.51
N THR A 170 13.93 7.07 0.63
CA THR A 170 13.38 5.72 0.73
C THR A 170 13.44 5.07 -0.65
N GLY A 171 12.62 4.08 -0.92
CA GLY A 171 12.57 3.47 -2.24
C GLY A 171 11.52 2.40 -2.32
N ILE A 172 11.68 1.57 -3.33
CA ILE A 172 10.82 0.41 -3.53
C ILE A 172 11.67 -0.83 -3.80
N THR A 173 11.30 -1.92 -3.17
CA THR A 173 11.99 -3.21 -3.29
C THR A 173 11.02 -4.27 -3.80
N LEU A 174 11.40 -4.92 -4.89
CA LEU A 174 10.73 -6.09 -5.44
C LEU A 174 11.58 -7.30 -5.07
N HIS A 175 11.03 -8.18 -4.22
CA HIS A 175 11.79 -9.29 -3.64
C HIS A 175 10.97 -10.59 -3.61
N ARG A 176 11.63 -11.74 -3.55
CA ARG A 176 10.94 -13.01 -3.27
C ARG A 176 10.37 -12.94 -1.87
N ALA A 177 9.08 -13.20 -1.71
CA ALA A 177 8.50 -13.33 -0.38
C ALA A 177 9.11 -14.54 0.34
N ALA A 178 9.34 -14.39 1.64
CA ALA A 178 9.91 -15.40 2.51
C ALA A 178 9.10 -15.51 3.81
N PRO A 179 9.19 -16.61 4.57
CA PRO A 179 8.46 -16.76 5.84
C PRO A 179 8.78 -15.65 6.86
N LYS A 180 9.99 -15.11 6.83
CA LYS A 180 10.37 -13.94 7.63
C LYS A 180 9.97 -12.69 6.82
N VAL A 181 9.10 -11.86 7.40
CA VAL A 181 8.52 -10.68 6.76
C VAL A 181 9.60 -9.78 6.18
N ASP A 182 9.46 -9.44 4.90
CA ASP A 182 10.31 -8.54 4.10
C ASP A 182 11.82 -8.83 4.23
N ALA A 183 12.17 -10.13 4.28
CA ALA A 183 13.56 -10.58 4.45
C ALA A 183 14.05 -11.51 3.33
N GLY A 184 13.25 -11.70 2.28
CA GLY A 184 13.62 -12.53 1.14
C GLY A 184 14.57 -11.85 0.15
N PRO A 185 15.13 -12.63 -0.79
CA PRO A 185 16.09 -12.12 -1.78
C PRO A 185 15.52 -11.00 -2.64
N ILE A 186 16.27 -9.91 -2.78
CA ILE A 186 15.92 -8.74 -3.59
C ILE A 186 16.19 -9.05 -5.06
N LEU A 187 15.20 -8.87 -5.91
CA LEU A 187 15.29 -9.06 -7.36
C LEU A 187 15.46 -7.72 -8.10
N ALA A 188 14.85 -6.66 -7.59
CA ALA A 188 15.07 -5.29 -8.05
C ALA A 188 14.81 -4.30 -6.91
N GLN A 189 15.50 -3.18 -6.91
CA GLN A 189 15.35 -2.13 -5.91
C GLN A 189 15.67 -0.78 -6.54
N GLY A 190 14.94 0.26 -6.14
CA GLY A 190 15.17 1.62 -6.61
C GLY A 190 14.90 2.66 -5.55
N ALA A 191 15.84 3.60 -5.41
CA ALA A 191 15.76 4.70 -4.47
C ALA A 191 14.80 5.80 -4.97
N VAL A 192 14.19 6.51 -4.02
CA VAL A 192 13.31 7.66 -4.21
C VAL A 192 13.60 8.69 -3.12
N ALA A 193 13.96 9.90 -3.53
CA ALA A 193 14.17 11.01 -2.59
C ALA A 193 12.84 11.47 -1.97
N ILE A 194 12.86 11.74 -0.68
CA ILE A 194 11.74 12.33 0.06
C ILE A 194 11.93 13.85 0.10
N GLN A 195 11.00 14.58 -0.50
CA GLN A 195 11.04 16.04 -0.47
C GLN A 195 10.44 16.57 0.84
N PRO A 196 10.83 17.77 1.29
CA PRO A 196 10.32 18.36 2.54
C PRO A 196 8.80 18.52 2.60
N ASP A 197 8.13 18.61 1.46
CA ASP A 197 6.68 18.77 1.31
C ASP A 197 5.97 17.46 0.95
N ASP A 198 6.68 16.36 0.84
CA ASP A 198 6.03 15.07 0.56
C ASP A 198 5.14 14.62 1.71
N SER A 199 3.91 14.29 1.37
CA SER A 199 3.01 13.49 2.20
C SER A 199 3.16 12.00 1.85
N ALA A 200 2.58 11.11 2.66
CA ALA A 200 2.52 9.69 2.30
C ALA A 200 1.84 9.47 0.94
N GLY A 201 0.81 10.27 0.63
CA GLY A 201 0.14 10.20 -0.67
C GLY A 201 1.06 10.55 -1.84
N THR A 202 1.80 11.67 -1.78
CA THR A 202 2.69 12.09 -2.86
C THR A 202 3.91 11.17 -2.99
N LEU A 203 4.47 10.73 -1.86
CA LEU A 203 5.58 9.79 -1.85
C LEU A 203 5.18 8.42 -2.42
N THR A 204 3.99 7.92 -2.07
CA THR A 204 3.47 6.65 -2.64
C THR A 204 3.38 6.72 -4.16
N LYS A 205 2.96 7.84 -4.75
CA LYS A 205 2.93 8.02 -6.21
C LYS A 205 4.32 7.85 -6.82
N LYS A 206 5.34 8.47 -6.24
CA LYS A 206 6.73 8.37 -6.70
C LYS A 206 7.24 6.93 -6.61
N LEU A 207 6.94 6.26 -5.49
CA LEU A 207 7.32 4.87 -5.25
C LEU A 207 6.65 3.91 -6.25
N VAL A 208 5.36 4.10 -6.52
CA VAL A 208 4.63 3.30 -7.53
C VAL A 208 5.24 3.51 -8.90
N SER A 209 5.53 4.75 -9.31
CA SER A 209 6.19 5.02 -10.60
C SER A 209 7.50 4.24 -10.72
N ARG A 210 8.33 4.34 -9.69
CA ARG A 210 9.62 3.63 -9.66
C ARG A 210 9.45 2.11 -9.67
N GLY A 211 8.46 1.58 -8.93
CA GLY A 211 8.18 0.15 -8.87
C GLY A 211 7.66 -0.42 -10.19
N VAL A 212 6.81 0.33 -10.89
CA VAL A 212 6.30 -0.07 -12.22
C VAL A 212 7.45 -0.16 -13.24
N GLU A 213 8.44 0.76 -13.17
CA GLU A 213 9.64 0.68 -14.02
C GLU A 213 10.49 -0.57 -13.76
N LEU A 214 10.55 -1.01 -12.48
CA LEU A 214 11.36 -2.15 -12.06
C LEU A 214 10.64 -3.49 -12.21
N LEU A 215 9.31 -3.48 -12.30
CA LEU A 215 8.50 -4.69 -12.29
C LEU A 215 8.87 -5.70 -13.38
N PRO A 216 9.07 -5.33 -14.66
CA PRO A 216 9.43 -6.29 -15.70
C PRO A 216 10.72 -7.05 -15.34
N ARG A 217 11.77 -6.33 -14.95
CA ARG A 217 13.07 -6.94 -14.59
C ARG A 217 12.96 -7.89 -13.39
N ALA A 218 12.21 -7.48 -12.34
CA ALA A 218 12.02 -8.31 -11.16
C ALA A 218 11.17 -9.55 -11.46
N PHE A 219 10.20 -9.40 -12.36
CA PHE A 219 9.33 -10.48 -12.79
C PHE A 219 10.10 -11.52 -13.61
N ASP A 220 10.91 -11.09 -14.58
CA ASP A 220 11.78 -11.97 -15.37
C ASP A 220 12.76 -12.72 -14.45
N ALA A 221 13.37 -12.04 -13.49
CA ALA A 221 14.27 -12.64 -12.51
C ALA A 221 13.55 -13.69 -11.62
N LEU A 222 12.27 -13.44 -11.27
CA LEU A 222 11.46 -14.39 -10.53
C LEU A 222 11.23 -15.67 -11.33
N LEU A 223 10.82 -15.55 -12.60
CA LEU A 223 10.52 -16.67 -13.48
C LEU A 223 11.76 -17.46 -13.88
N ALA A 224 12.91 -16.78 -14.00
CA ALA A 224 14.21 -17.40 -14.25
C ALA A 224 14.84 -18.06 -13.01
N ASP A 225 14.11 -18.04 -11.86
CA ASP A 225 14.64 -18.51 -10.57
C ASP A 225 15.99 -17.90 -10.18
N GLU A 226 16.24 -16.64 -10.58
CA GLU A 226 17.46 -15.94 -10.17
C GLU A 226 17.55 -15.88 -8.64
N PRO A 227 18.74 -16.09 -8.05
CA PRO A 227 18.88 -16.14 -6.58
C PRO A 227 18.58 -14.80 -5.91
N GLY A 228 18.71 -13.67 -6.64
CA GLY A 228 18.59 -12.33 -6.07
C GLY A 228 19.71 -12.00 -5.06
N THR A 229 19.59 -10.87 -4.41
CA THR A 229 20.53 -10.42 -3.37
C THR A 229 19.89 -10.50 -1.99
N MET A 230 20.48 -11.26 -1.07
CA MET A 230 20.00 -11.32 0.31
C MET A 230 20.19 -9.98 1.01
N PRO A 231 19.15 -9.40 1.63
CA PRO A 231 19.29 -8.17 2.40
C PRO A 231 20.15 -8.41 3.66
N ASP A 232 21.03 -7.47 3.98
CA ASP A 232 21.79 -7.50 5.23
C ASP A 232 20.91 -7.08 6.41
N LEU A 233 20.40 -8.06 7.12
CA LEU A 233 19.48 -7.83 8.23
C LEU A 233 20.15 -7.26 9.51
N SER A 234 21.48 -7.13 9.55
CA SER A 234 22.17 -6.51 10.70
C SER A 234 21.86 -5.01 10.81
N HIS A 235 21.51 -4.38 9.69
CA HIS A 235 21.12 -2.97 9.60
C HIS A 235 19.61 -2.79 9.36
N SER A 236 18.81 -3.82 9.63
CA SER A 236 17.36 -3.76 9.38
C SER A 236 16.61 -2.99 10.45
N SER A 237 15.57 -2.27 10.04
CA SER A 237 14.52 -1.80 10.93
C SER A 237 13.21 -2.54 10.64
N TYR A 238 12.46 -2.83 11.70
CA TYR A 238 11.11 -3.38 11.61
C TYR A 238 10.15 -2.45 12.35
N ARG A 239 9.06 -2.09 11.71
CA ARG A 239 8.04 -1.20 12.27
C ARG A 239 6.71 -1.92 12.36
N THR A 240 5.90 -1.49 13.33
CA THR A 240 4.54 -2.01 13.54
C THR A 240 3.52 -1.18 12.79
N SER A 241 2.29 -1.68 12.70
CA SER A 241 1.16 -0.94 12.13
C SER A 241 0.91 0.37 12.90
N VAL A 242 0.43 1.37 12.19
CA VAL A 242 0.13 2.71 12.71
C VAL A 242 -1.36 2.96 12.55
N GLY A 243 -1.98 3.50 13.60
CA GLY A 243 -3.32 4.06 13.54
C GLY A 243 -3.33 5.58 13.43
N HIS A 244 -4.45 6.19 13.71
CA HIS A 244 -4.58 7.64 13.85
C HIS A 244 -3.87 8.13 15.12
N ARG A 245 -2.76 8.83 14.98
CA ARG A 245 -1.93 9.25 16.11
C ARG A 245 -2.30 10.63 16.63
N SER A 246 -2.22 10.81 17.94
CA SER A 246 -2.31 12.13 18.55
C SER A 246 -1.05 12.95 18.29
N LEU A 247 -1.21 14.19 17.88
CA LEU A 247 -0.08 15.14 17.78
C LEU A 247 0.52 15.50 19.14
N GLU A 248 -0.20 15.25 20.24
CA GLU A 248 0.33 15.43 21.61
C GLU A 248 1.43 14.40 21.94
N GLU A 249 1.57 13.33 21.16
CA GLU A 249 2.65 12.34 21.30
C GLU A 249 3.99 12.84 20.77
N ALA A 250 4.00 13.89 19.94
CA ALA A 250 5.20 14.44 19.36
C ALA A 250 5.98 15.25 20.40
N ALA A 251 7.31 15.10 20.41
CA ALA A 251 8.18 15.87 21.29
C ALA A 251 8.48 17.29 20.76
N THR A 252 8.35 17.51 19.45
CA THR A 252 8.66 18.76 18.78
C THR A 252 7.64 19.11 17.70
N ALA A 253 7.54 20.40 17.36
CA ALA A 253 6.71 20.87 16.25
C ALA A 253 7.13 20.25 14.91
N ALA A 254 8.44 20.07 14.70
CA ALA A 254 8.97 19.42 13.51
C ALA A 254 8.57 17.94 13.43
N GLU A 255 8.55 17.22 14.56
CA GLU A 255 8.07 15.83 14.61
C GLU A 255 6.56 15.76 14.32
N ALA A 256 5.78 16.62 14.96
CA ALA A 256 4.33 16.70 14.76
C ALA A 256 3.98 17.01 13.28
N GLU A 257 4.72 17.90 12.65
CA GLU A 257 4.55 18.22 11.22
C GLU A 257 4.81 16.99 10.33
N ARG A 258 5.89 16.25 10.61
CA ARG A 258 6.16 14.99 9.89
C ARG A 258 5.06 13.95 10.12
N MET A 259 4.51 13.83 11.33
CA MET A 259 3.40 12.92 11.62
C MET A 259 2.15 13.28 10.79
N VAL A 260 1.85 14.58 10.61
CA VAL A 260 0.74 15.02 9.75
C VAL A 260 0.98 14.58 8.30
N ARG A 261 2.15 14.87 7.74
CA ARG A 261 2.49 14.48 6.34
C ARG A 261 2.53 12.96 6.16
N ALA A 262 3.12 12.26 7.12
CA ALA A 262 3.20 10.79 7.12
C ALA A 262 1.82 10.13 7.15
N GLY A 263 0.86 10.72 7.85
CA GLY A 263 -0.49 10.18 7.98
C GLY A 263 -1.44 10.54 6.82
N PHE A 264 -1.13 11.58 6.06
CA PHE A 264 -2.03 12.05 4.99
C PHE A 264 -1.86 11.21 3.71
N PRO A 265 -2.96 10.72 3.12
CA PRO A 265 -4.37 11.01 3.46
C PRO A 265 -5.07 9.96 4.33
N ASN A 266 -4.46 8.81 4.63
CA ASN A 266 -5.18 7.62 5.11
C ASN A 266 -5.13 7.44 6.63
N MET A 267 -4.01 7.73 7.28
CA MET A 267 -3.77 7.55 8.71
C MET A 267 -3.61 8.92 9.40
N LEU A 268 -4.63 9.77 9.24
CA LEU A 268 -4.58 11.16 9.69
C LEU A 268 -4.19 11.28 11.16
N ALA A 269 -3.21 12.12 11.45
CA ALA A 269 -2.96 12.55 12.82
C ALA A 269 -4.14 13.39 13.34
N TRP A 270 -4.30 13.47 14.65
CA TRP A 270 -5.36 14.26 15.26
C TRP A 270 -4.85 15.10 16.44
N ALA A 271 -5.57 16.17 16.73
CA ALA A 271 -5.31 17.05 17.87
C ALA A 271 -6.61 17.66 18.40
N PRO A 272 -6.66 18.08 19.69
CA PRO A 272 -7.75 18.89 20.18
C PRO A 272 -7.68 20.30 19.57
N VAL A 273 -8.78 20.78 19.02
CA VAL A 273 -8.98 22.14 18.54
C VAL A 273 -10.18 22.71 19.31
N ASP A 274 -9.95 23.73 20.13
CA ASP A 274 -10.96 24.30 21.05
C ASP A 274 -11.63 23.21 21.92
N GLY A 275 -10.84 22.25 22.38
CA GLY A 275 -11.29 21.12 23.21
C GLY A 275 -12.01 20.00 22.45
N VAL A 276 -12.16 20.11 21.13
CA VAL A 276 -12.79 19.07 20.29
C VAL A 276 -11.72 18.34 19.48
N PRO A 277 -11.62 16.99 19.54
CA PRO A 277 -10.69 16.23 18.71
C PRO A 277 -10.98 16.40 17.22
N ARG A 278 -9.95 16.76 16.45
CA ARG A 278 -10.03 16.97 15.00
C ARG A 278 -8.90 16.24 14.30
N TYR A 279 -9.17 15.65 13.15
CA TYR A 279 -8.13 15.15 12.26
C TYR A 279 -7.42 16.31 11.58
N VAL A 280 -6.10 16.23 11.50
CA VAL A 280 -5.25 17.24 10.89
C VAL A 280 -4.76 16.75 9.53
N CYS A 281 -5.14 17.45 8.48
CA CYS A 281 -4.79 17.11 7.11
C CYS A 281 -3.57 17.88 6.62
N SER A 282 -3.35 19.09 7.15
CA SER A 282 -2.21 19.93 6.80
C SER A 282 -1.82 20.79 7.99
N ALA A 283 -0.52 20.91 8.23
CA ALA A 283 0.06 21.75 9.29
C ALA A 283 1.38 22.34 8.82
N LYS A 284 1.83 23.40 9.51
CA LYS A 284 3.12 24.06 9.25
C LYS A 284 3.79 24.42 10.57
N THR A 285 5.08 24.21 10.65
CA THR A 285 5.87 24.78 11.74
C THR A 285 5.96 26.29 11.60
N ILE A 286 5.76 27.00 12.69
CA ILE A 286 5.86 28.46 12.75
C ILE A 286 6.80 28.89 13.89
N ALA A 287 7.59 29.93 13.62
CA ALA A 287 8.22 30.71 14.67
C ALA A 287 7.24 31.83 14.99
N ASP A 288 7.03 32.15 16.27
CA ASP A 288 6.15 33.18 16.81
C ASP A 288 5.57 34.18 15.80
N ARG A 289 4.43 33.82 15.17
CA ARG A 289 3.69 34.67 14.24
C ARG A 289 2.21 34.64 14.60
N GLU A 290 1.55 35.78 14.45
CA GLU A 290 0.10 35.81 14.47
C GLU A 290 -0.44 34.97 13.30
N THR A 291 -1.31 34.02 13.61
CA THR A 291 -1.99 33.16 12.65
C THR A 291 -3.49 33.19 12.91
N ARG A 292 -4.26 32.87 11.87
CA ARG A 292 -5.73 32.73 11.98
C ARG A 292 -6.18 31.31 12.28
N HIS A 293 -5.23 30.37 12.25
CA HIS A 293 -5.48 28.95 12.49
C HIS A 293 -5.10 28.56 13.92
N PRO A 294 -5.65 27.47 14.46
CA PRO A 294 -5.21 26.93 15.76
C PRO A 294 -3.73 26.58 15.75
N VAL A 295 -3.07 26.78 16.87
CA VAL A 295 -1.65 26.47 17.04
C VAL A 295 -1.44 25.53 18.21
N LEU A 296 -0.70 24.46 17.98
CA LEU A 296 -0.14 23.63 19.05
C LEU A 296 1.26 24.11 19.38
N HIS A 297 1.59 24.21 20.67
CA HIS A 297 2.87 24.71 21.14
C HIS A 297 3.77 23.56 21.59
N TYR A 298 5.01 23.57 21.10
CA TYR A 298 6.08 22.61 21.40
C TYR A 298 7.34 23.36 21.88
N PRO A 299 8.31 22.66 22.49
CA PRO A 299 9.54 23.30 22.96
C PRO A 299 10.36 24.00 21.88
N ASP A 300 10.25 23.55 20.63
CA ASP A 300 10.98 24.07 19.46
C ASP A 300 10.16 25.07 18.61
N GLY A 301 8.91 25.38 19.00
CA GLY A 301 8.07 26.33 18.27
C GLY A 301 6.60 25.97 18.24
N GLY A 302 5.85 26.59 17.35
CA GLY A 302 4.43 26.33 17.11
C GLY A 302 4.19 25.44 15.90
N LEU A 303 3.10 24.69 15.94
CA LEU A 303 2.54 24.00 14.80
C LEU A 303 1.17 24.59 14.47
N GLU A 304 1.07 25.32 13.37
CA GLU A 304 -0.17 25.87 12.83
C GLU A 304 -0.97 24.77 12.13
N LEU A 305 -2.22 24.54 12.55
CA LEU A 305 -3.12 23.55 11.95
C LEU A 305 -3.90 24.16 10.79
N VAL A 306 -3.36 24.03 9.58
CA VAL A 306 -3.88 24.74 8.39
C VAL A 306 -5.18 24.15 7.91
N GLU A 307 -5.33 22.82 7.91
CA GLU A 307 -6.56 22.12 7.53
C GLU A 307 -6.89 21.04 8.55
N THR A 308 -8.11 21.08 9.05
CA THR A 308 -8.64 20.05 9.97
C THR A 308 -10.00 19.54 9.52
N ARG A 309 -10.32 18.27 9.85
CA ARG A 309 -11.60 17.62 9.53
C ARG A 309 -12.23 17.01 10.77
N ALA A 310 -13.55 16.91 10.79
CA ALA A 310 -14.27 16.22 11.87
C ALA A 310 -14.13 14.70 11.77
N THR A 311 -14.09 14.17 10.55
CA THR A 311 -14.08 12.73 10.28
C THR A 311 -12.84 12.32 9.49
N CYS A 312 -12.39 11.06 9.66
CA CYS A 312 -11.40 10.41 8.82
C CYS A 312 -12.00 9.97 7.48
N GLY A 313 -11.15 9.38 6.60
CA GLY A 313 -11.61 8.81 5.34
C GLY A 313 -12.65 7.68 5.48
N CYS A 314 -12.79 7.08 6.67
CA CYS A 314 -13.80 6.08 6.99
C CYS A 314 -15.12 6.70 7.51
N HIS A 315 -15.26 8.02 7.48
CA HIS A 315 -16.41 8.78 7.98
C HIS A 315 -16.67 8.68 9.50
N HIS A 316 -15.70 8.22 10.29
CA HIS A 316 -15.75 8.23 11.75
C HIS A 316 -15.09 9.48 12.30
N ASP A 317 -15.60 10.01 13.40
CA ASP A 317 -14.90 11.02 14.18
C ASP A 317 -13.71 10.41 14.94
N VAL A 318 -12.90 11.26 15.61
CA VAL A 318 -11.70 10.80 16.31
C VAL A 318 -12.05 9.85 17.47
N ALA A 319 -13.18 10.05 18.15
CA ALA A 319 -13.56 9.27 19.33
C ALA A 319 -13.98 7.85 18.95
N ASP A 320 -14.72 7.70 17.84
CA ASP A 320 -15.37 6.46 17.43
C ASP A 320 -14.62 5.71 16.31
N CYS A 321 -13.47 6.23 15.86
CA CYS A 321 -12.73 5.59 14.76
C CYS A 321 -12.06 4.29 15.21
N PRO A 322 -12.42 3.14 14.61
CA PRO A 322 -11.81 1.86 14.95
C PRO A 322 -10.31 1.76 14.59
N HIS A 323 -9.80 2.69 13.77
CA HIS A 323 -8.40 2.73 13.36
C HIS A 323 -7.52 3.60 14.27
N ARG A 324 -8.10 4.13 15.37
CA ARG A 324 -7.37 5.00 16.31
C ARG A 324 -6.18 4.31 16.96
N GLU A 325 -6.29 3.03 17.27
CA GLU A 325 -5.26 2.27 18.00
C GLU A 325 -4.36 1.40 17.12
N GLY A 326 -4.37 1.60 15.81
CA GLY A 326 -3.70 0.71 14.87
C GLY A 326 -4.46 -0.62 14.74
N ALA A 327 -4.81 -1.00 13.54
CA ALA A 327 -5.34 -2.33 13.30
C ALA A 327 -4.27 -3.34 13.76
N VAL A 328 -4.51 -4.00 14.87
CA VAL A 328 -3.71 -5.17 15.25
C VAL A 328 -3.93 -6.16 14.12
N ALA A 329 -2.93 -6.34 13.27
CA ALA A 329 -2.92 -7.45 12.33
C ALA A 329 -3.13 -8.70 13.19
N SER A 330 -4.31 -9.27 13.13
CA SER A 330 -4.61 -10.52 13.80
C SER A 330 -3.68 -11.57 13.20
N VAL A 331 -2.74 -12.01 14.03
CA VAL A 331 -1.79 -13.09 13.78
C VAL A 331 -2.52 -14.39 13.43
#